data_5bd57554b532717c000f802cca9c71ad
#
_entry.id   5bd57554b532717c000f802cca9c71ad
#
_cell.length_a   1.000
_cell.length_b   1.000
_cell.length_c   1.000
_cell.angle_alpha   90.00
_cell.angle_beta   90.00
_cell.angle_gamma   90.00
#
_symmetry.space_group_name_H-M   'P 1'
#
loop_
_entity.id
_entity.type
_entity.pdbx_description
1 polymer ?
#
loop_
_entity_poly.entity_id
_entity_poly.type
_entity_poly.pdbx_seq_one_letter_code
_entity_poly.pdbx_strand_id
1 'polypeptide(L)'
;PSSGTITIAQIQTEFGGSNPASLSEYYRNGAYVPDTSANSSIPTSGTITMANFYGGNGATTSGTFSAQNFGGIAAAALNTRYTSNNLTLSVTNGPITVSTSGAGSPQIQQGSTGSYASTQSIANGNTVRMQLTSSASYSTSVAGTASMNGDGAVFTITTRAAPAPPPPPPPSPSCLAATEPVFIYGSGIDQTVADLVAGDKVNAFHSPTMIDESNPNWESWSAVTIADGSNVTTDVMRADQFLVGRYIVINGQVKCTEPHMLLVQRGGLWQWMRANALEIGDNLYGINGSSIPITSLETVNEQIQVVDVGAETVDTYFAGKIDGVYILNHNK
;
A
#
# COMPACT_ATOMS: atom_id res chain seq x y z
N PRO A 1 -39.11 -52.72 7.87
CA PRO A 1 -40.52 -52.70 8.30
C PRO A 1 -40.74 -51.84 9.52
N SER A 2 -41.93 -51.30 9.67
CA SER A 2 -42.35 -50.49 10.82
C SER A 2 -43.09 -51.31 11.89
N SER A 3 -43.43 -52.55 11.59
CA SER A 3 -44.12 -53.50 12.49
C SER A 3 -44.02 -54.91 11.94
N GLY A 4 -44.36 -55.89 12.73
CA GLY A 4 -44.38 -57.35 12.35
C GLY A 4 -43.08 -58.05 12.79
N THR A 5 -42.79 -59.19 12.20
CA THR A 5 -41.56 -59.93 12.50
C THR A 5 -40.39 -59.39 11.66
N ILE A 6 -39.30 -59.03 12.31
CA ILE A 6 -38.06 -58.76 11.64
C ILE A 6 -37.13 -59.95 11.69
N THR A 7 -36.45 -60.27 10.58
CA THR A 7 -35.45 -61.29 10.44
C THR A 7 -34.05 -60.73 10.25
N ILE A 8 -33.02 -61.50 10.60
CA ILE A 8 -31.63 -61.06 10.38
C ILE A 8 -31.34 -60.79 8.88
N ALA A 9 -32.00 -61.62 7.98
CA ALA A 9 -31.87 -61.39 6.55
C ALA A 9 -32.44 -60.00 6.09
N GLN A 10 -33.52 -59.54 6.72
CA GLN A 10 -34.04 -58.17 6.43
C GLN A 10 -33.13 -57.07 6.97
N ILE A 11 -32.48 -57.29 8.12
CA ILE A 11 -31.49 -56.41 8.64
C ILE A 11 -30.28 -56.35 7.70
N GLN A 12 -29.78 -57.49 7.21
CA GLN A 12 -28.71 -57.56 6.22
C GLN A 12 -29.08 -56.88 4.89
N THR A 13 -30.33 -57.02 4.43
CA THR A 13 -30.81 -56.35 3.22
C THR A 13 -30.76 -54.83 3.36
N GLU A 14 -31.10 -54.33 4.52
CA GLU A 14 -31.15 -52.89 4.80
C GLU A 14 -29.76 -52.26 5.07
N PHE A 15 -28.95 -52.97 5.90
CA PHE A 15 -27.70 -52.41 6.43
C PHE A 15 -26.45 -53.06 5.83
N GLY A 16 -26.57 -54.08 4.99
CA GLY A 16 -25.46 -54.87 4.47
C GLY A 16 -24.96 -55.92 5.44
N GLY A 17 -23.77 -56.46 5.19
CA GLY A 17 -23.15 -57.54 5.95
C GLY A 17 -23.18 -58.90 5.21
N SER A 18 -22.55 -59.92 5.77
CA SER A 18 -22.44 -61.27 5.20
C SER A 18 -22.74 -62.37 6.23
N ASN A 19 -23.10 -63.57 5.77
CA ASN A 19 -23.32 -64.67 6.64
C ASN A 19 -22.00 -65.43 7.00
N PRO A 20 -21.90 -65.97 8.24
CA PRO A 20 -22.89 -65.92 9.31
C PRO A 20 -22.94 -64.50 9.94
N ALA A 21 -24.15 -64.02 10.31
CA ALA A 21 -24.38 -62.71 10.88
C ALA A 21 -24.84 -62.82 12.33
N SER A 22 -24.41 -61.88 13.19
CA SER A 22 -24.85 -61.67 14.55
C SER A 22 -25.44 -60.30 14.74
N LEU A 23 -26.46 -60.11 15.59
CA LEU A 23 -27.00 -58.82 15.92
C LEU A 23 -25.97 -57.87 16.50
N SER A 24 -24.94 -58.40 17.16
CA SER A 24 -23.84 -57.59 17.72
C SER A 24 -22.99 -56.89 16.69
N GLU A 25 -23.11 -57.21 15.40
CA GLU A 25 -22.45 -56.53 14.30
C GLU A 25 -23.19 -55.25 13.86
N TYR A 26 -24.44 -55.10 14.29
CA TYR A 26 -25.34 -54.04 13.84
C TYR A 26 -25.63 -53.00 14.91
N TYR A 27 -24.65 -52.72 15.78
CA TYR A 27 -24.74 -51.52 16.64
C TYR A 27 -24.72 -50.26 15.81
N ARG A 28 -25.54 -49.27 16.23
CA ARG A 28 -25.51 -47.94 15.62
C ARG A 28 -24.13 -47.28 15.77
N ASN A 29 -23.65 -46.60 14.74
CA ASN A 29 -22.29 -46.14 14.61
C ASN A 29 -21.20 -47.20 14.53
N GLY A 30 -21.60 -48.46 14.23
CA GLY A 30 -20.71 -49.58 13.94
C GLY A 30 -20.46 -49.72 12.43
N ALA A 31 -19.98 -50.93 12.03
CA ALA A 31 -19.59 -51.18 10.65
C ALA A 31 -20.75 -51.12 9.63
N TYR A 32 -21.96 -51.43 10.04
CA TYR A 32 -23.10 -51.59 9.12
C TYR A 32 -24.23 -50.57 9.35
N VAL A 33 -24.45 -50.13 10.60
CA VAL A 33 -25.57 -49.24 10.92
C VAL A 33 -25.09 -47.81 11.08
N PRO A 34 -25.46 -46.88 10.18
CA PRO A 34 -25.08 -45.48 10.28
C PRO A 34 -25.71 -44.80 11.49
N ASP A 35 -24.98 -43.79 12.07
CA ASP A 35 -25.47 -42.98 13.17
C ASP A 35 -26.41 -41.87 12.65
N THR A 36 -27.65 -42.23 12.40
CA THR A 36 -28.71 -41.33 11.95
C THR A 36 -29.86 -41.27 12.94
N SER A 37 -30.69 -40.23 12.86
CA SER A 37 -31.90 -40.12 13.68
C SER A 37 -32.89 -41.26 13.44
N ALA A 38 -32.95 -41.79 12.22
CA ALA A 38 -33.76 -42.97 11.85
C ALA A 38 -33.34 -44.23 12.61
N ASN A 39 -32.07 -44.32 13.00
CA ASN A 39 -31.51 -45.48 13.72
C ASN A 39 -31.39 -45.25 15.23
N SER A 40 -32.03 -44.21 15.78
CA SER A 40 -31.93 -43.85 17.20
C SER A 40 -32.40 -44.94 18.16
N SER A 41 -33.29 -45.82 17.71
CA SER A 41 -33.76 -47.01 18.46
C SER A 41 -32.71 -48.13 18.54
N ILE A 42 -31.70 -48.13 17.66
CA ILE A 42 -30.63 -49.13 17.63
C ILE A 42 -29.53 -48.68 18.61
N PRO A 43 -29.20 -49.48 19.63
CA PRO A 43 -28.19 -49.10 20.61
C PRO A 43 -26.80 -49.04 19.99
N THR A 44 -25.91 -48.26 20.60
CA THR A 44 -24.48 -48.19 20.21
C THR A 44 -23.64 -49.24 20.90
N SER A 45 -24.17 -49.91 21.92
CA SER A 45 -23.55 -51.02 22.65
C SER A 45 -24.57 -51.69 23.59
N GLY A 46 -24.21 -52.77 24.21
CA GLY A 46 -25.05 -53.47 25.19
C GLY A 46 -26.07 -54.39 24.58
N THR A 47 -27.27 -54.51 25.14
CA THR A 47 -28.30 -55.39 24.65
C THR A 47 -28.93 -54.89 23.37
N ILE A 48 -28.89 -55.66 22.30
CA ILE A 48 -29.51 -55.37 21.01
C ILE A 48 -30.54 -56.48 20.69
N THR A 49 -31.70 -56.07 20.22
CA THR A 49 -32.79 -56.97 19.87
C THR A 49 -33.30 -56.70 18.47
N MET A 50 -34.02 -57.65 17.87
CA MET A 50 -34.68 -57.45 16.57
C MET A 50 -35.61 -56.22 16.59
N ALA A 51 -36.27 -55.98 17.72
CA ALA A 51 -37.19 -54.84 17.85
C ALA A 51 -36.52 -53.48 17.71
N ASN A 52 -35.22 -53.38 17.97
CA ASN A 52 -34.47 -52.12 17.81
C ASN A 52 -34.38 -51.65 16.34
N PHE A 53 -34.58 -52.56 15.38
CA PHE A 53 -34.48 -52.29 13.94
C PHE A 53 -35.80 -51.87 13.30
N TYR A 54 -36.91 -51.70 14.04
CA TYR A 54 -38.12 -51.14 13.47
C TYR A 54 -37.91 -49.69 13.05
N GLY A 55 -38.17 -49.38 11.76
CA GLY A 55 -38.00 -48.07 11.18
C GLY A 55 -36.53 -47.68 10.94
N GLY A 56 -35.56 -48.57 11.23
CA GLY A 56 -34.15 -48.36 10.91
C GLY A 56 -33.93 -48.25 9.41
N ASN A 57 -32.92 -47.48 9.02
CA ASN A 57 -32.58 -47.15 7.64
C ASN A 57 -31.06 -47.26 7.44
N GLY A 58 -30.64 -48.10 6.48
CA GLY A 58 -29.24 -48.26 6.11
C GLY A 58 -28.67 -47.10 5.29
N ALA A 59 -29.52 -46.24 4.78
CA ALA A 59 -29.06 -45.08 4.03
C ALA A 59 -28.38 -44.07 4.95
N THR A 60 -27.19 -43.63 4.57
CA THR A 60 -26.43 -42.60 5.28
C THR A 60 -27.12 -41.22 5.10
N THR A 61 -27.01 -40.39 6.13
CA THR A 61 -27.40 -38.97 5.99
C THR A 61 -26.54 -38.34 4.91
N SER A 62 -27.17 -37.74 3.92
CA SER A 62 -26.49 -36.95 2.89
C SER A 62 -27.13 -35.58 2.76
N GLY A 63 -26.37 -34.65 2.28
CA GLY A 63 -26.88 -33.30 2.07
C GLY A 63 -26.12 -32.58 0.95
N THR A 64 -26.78 -31.60 0.35
CA THR A 64 -26.22 -30.71 -0.66
C THR A 64 -26.58 -29.28 -0.37
N PHE A 65 -25.67 -28.36 -0.66
CA PHE A 65 -25.96 -26.94 -0.69
C PHE A 65 -26.65 -26.55 -1.99
N SER A 66 -27.57 -25.58 -1.94
CA SER A 66 -28.23 -25.05 -3.13
C SER A 66 -27.27 -24.38 -4.14
N ALA A 67 -26.07 -24.05 -3.70
CA ALA A 67 -24.95 -23.58 -4.52
C ALA A 67 -23.61 -23.85 -3.81
N GLN A 68 -22.53 -23.97 -4.58
CA GLN A 68 -21.18 -24.20 -4.07
C GLN A 68 -20.48 -22.91 -3.59
N ASN A 69 -21.19 -21.79 -3.56
CA ASN A 69 -20.66 -20.48 -3.22
C ASN A 69 -21.68 -19.66 -2.44
N PHE A 70 -21.28 -19.15 -1.29
CA PHE A 70 -22.04 -18.22 -0.46
C PHE A 70 -22.02 -16.77 -0.97
N GLY A 71 -21.42 -16.51 -2.13
CA GLY A 71 -21.11 -15.19 -2.64
C GLY A 71 -19.71 -14.72 -2.22
N GLY A 72 -19.34 -13.54 -2.66
CA GLY A 72 -18.05 -12.92 -2.34
C GLY A 72 -18.20 -11.46 -1.98
N ILE A 73 -17.24 -10.92 -1.23
CA ILE A 73 -17.15 -9.49 -0.92
C ILE A 73 -15.83 -8.97 -1.47
N ALA A 74 -15.90 -8.01 -2.38
CA ALA A 74 -14.75 -7.28 -2.90
C ALA A 74 -14.58 -5.94 -2.16
N ALA A 75 -13.36 -5.42 -2.14
CA ALA A 75 -13.01 -4.15 -1.52
C ALA A 75 -13.43 -4.02 -0.04
N ALA A 76 -13.42 -5.13 0.69
CA ALA A 76 -13.77 -5.19 2.10
C ALA A 76 -12.83 -4.33 2.96
N ALA A 77 -13.35 -3.78 4.07
CA ALA A 77 -12.51 -3.17 5.10
C ALA A 77 -11.60 -4.22 5.76
N LEU A 78 -10.46 -3.78 6.29
CA LEU A 78 -9.51 -4.67 6.98
C LEU A 78 -10.08 -5.12 8.33
N ASN A 79 -9.68 -6.30 8.80
CA ASN A 79 -10.07 -6.86 10.11
C ASN A 79 -11.57 -6.75 10.43
N THR A 80 -12.42 -6.85 9.43
CA THR A 80 -13.86 -6.66 9.58
C THR A 80 -14.59 -7.97 9.35
N ARG A 81 -15.57 -8.27 10.20
CA ARG A 81 -16.40 -9.46 10.08
C ARG A 81 -17.55 -9.24 9.12
N TYR A 82 -17.69 -10.12 8.15
CA TYR A 82 -18.70 -10.09 7.12
C TYR A 82 -19.58 -11.34 7.15
N THR A 83 -20.82 -11.17 6.74
CA THR A 83 -21.79 -12.26 6.61
C THR A 83 -22.09 -12.50 5.13
N SER A 84 -22.13 -13.76 4.75
CA SER A 84 -22.44 -14.23 3.40
C SER A 84 -23.92 -14.14 3.04
N ASN A 85 -24.24 -14.44 1.79
CA ASN A 85 -25.59 -14.82 1.37
C ASN A 85 -26.04 -16.10 2.06
N ASN A 86 -27.35 -16.36 2.06
CA ASN A 86 -27.95 -17.60 2.53
C ASN A 86 -27.88 -18.68 1.44
N LEU A 87 -27.59 -19.93 1.84
CA LEU A 87 -27.80 -21.11 1.01
C LEU A 87 -28.84 -22.01 1.68
N THR A 88 -29.68 -22.67 0.89
CA THR A 88 -30.60 -23.69 1.39
C THR A 88 -29.94 -25.08 1.33
N LEU A 89 -30.18 -25.89 2.35
CA LEU A 89 -29.72 -27.28 2.38
C LEU A 89 -30.85 -28.25 1.99
N SER A 90 -30.52 -29.16 1.11
CA SER A 90 -31.32 -30.34 0.87
C SER A 90 -30.68 -31.53 1.60
N VAL A 91 -31.36 -32.09 2.59
CA VAL A 91 -30.82 -33.13 3.46
C VAL A 91 -31.76 -34.34 3.42
N THR A 92 -31.20 -35.54 3.28
CA THR A 92 -31.94 -36.82 3.34
C THR A 92 -31.56 -37.57 4.61
N ASN A 93 -32.47 -38.36 5.13
CA ASN A 93 -32.29 -39.28 6.28
C ASN A 93 -31.92 -38.59 7.60
N GLY A 94 -32.43 -37.36 7.84
CA GLY A 94 -32.29 -36.66 9.11
C GLY A 94 -31.40 -35.39 9.01
N PRO A 95 -31.17 -34.70 10.11
CA PRO A 95 -30.29 -33.54 10.09
C PRO A 95 -28.84 -33.91 9.83
N ILE A 96 -28.10 -33.03 9.16
CA ILE A 96 -26.69 -33.24 8.84
C ILE A 96 -25.80 -32.24 9.61
N THR A 97 -24.62 -32.68 10.01
CA THR A 97 -23.62 -31.82 10.60
C THR A 97 -22.87 -31.08 9.51
N VAL A 98 -22.94 -29.76 9.53
CA VAL A 98 -22.13 -28.87 8.71
C VAL A 98 -20.99 -28.32 9.55
N SER A 99 -19.77 -28.42 9.08
CA SER A 99 -18.55 -27.88 9.72
C SER A 99 -17.89 -26.81 8.86
N THR A 100 -17.16 -25.89 9.49
CA THR A 100 -16.43 -24.85 8.79
C THR A 100 -14.92 -25.02 8.94
N SER A 101 -14.18 -24.65 7.89
CA SER A 101 -12.71 -24.65 7.84
C SER A 101 -12.23 -23.46 7.02
N GLY A 102 -10.94 -23.12 7.12
CA GLY A 102 -10.31 -22.05 6.36
C GLY A 102 -9.85 -20.89 7.23
N ALA A 103 -9.43 -19.79 6.58
CA ALA A 103 -8.92 -18.61 7.25
C ALA A 103 -10.04 -17.64 7.70
N GLY A 104 -9.70 -16.69 8.58
CA GLY A 104 -10.66 -15.68 9.04
C GLY A 104 -11.69 -16.17 10.05
N SER A 105 -11.42 -17.29 10.74
CA SER A 105 -12.30 -17.87 11.76
C SER A 105 -13.75 -18.07 11.26
N PRO A 106 -13.96 -18.90 10.22
CA PRO A 106 -15.28 -19.12 9.66
C PRO A 106 -16.24 -19.74 10.68
N GLN A 107 -17.46 -19.23 10.69
CA GLN A 107 -18.55 -19.76 11.49
C GLN A 107 -19.83 -19.78 10.66
N ILE A 108 -20.68 -20.76 10.93
CA ILE A 108 -21.97 -20.96 10.24
C ILE A 108 -23.12 -20.68 11.19
N GLN A 109 -24.20 -20.15 10.65
CA GLN A 109 -25.45 -19.91 11.35
C GLN A 109 -26.62 -20.55 10.58
N GLN A 110 -27.47 -21.27 11.27
CA GLN A 110 -28.74 -21.75 10.72
C GLN A 110 -29.79 -20.63 10.76
N GLY A 111 -30.43 -20.36 9.64
CA GLY A 111 -31.42 -19.29 9.51
C GLY A 111 -30.84 -17.90 9.73
N SER A 112 -31.68 -16.97 10.19
CA SER A 112 -31.30 -15.56 10.44
C SER A 112 -31.14 -15.20 11.92
N THR A 113 -31.55 -16.08 12.84
CA THR A 113 -31.66 -15.78 14.29
C THR A 113 -30.85 -16.71 15.19
N GLY A 114 -30.25 -17.78 14.63
CA GLY A 114 -29.40 -18.71 15.38
C GLY A 114 -28.07 -18.12 15.81
N SER A 115 -27.34 -18.80 16.69
CA SER A 115 -25.96 -18.44 17.02
C SER A 115 -24.99 -18.93 15.96
N TYR A 116 -23.84 -18.22 15.82
CA TYR A 116 -22.74 -18.65 14.93
C TYR A 116 -21.85 -19.68 15.65
N ALA A 117 -21.50 -20.76 14.96
CA ALA A 117 -20.59 -21.81 15.46
C ALA A 117 -19.75 -22.40 14.33
N SER A 118 -18.65 -23.05 14.68
CA SER A 118 -17.80 -23.78 13.71
C SER A 118 -18.45 -25.05 13.18
N THR A 119 -19.44 -25.58 13.91
CA THR A 119 -20.22 -26.77 13.56
C THR A 119 -21.67 -26.57 13.95
N GLN A 120 -22.61 -27.02 13.11
CA GLN A 120 -24.05 -27.02 13.43
C GLN A 120 -24.75 -28.22 12.80
N SER A 121 -25.79 -28.72 13.48
CA SER A 121 -26.69 -29.75 12.95
C SER A 121 -27.85 -29.06 12.24
N ILE A 122 -28.01 -29.31 10.94
CA ILE A 122 -28.95 -28.61 10.06
C ILE A 122 -29.98 -29.59 9.52
N ALA A 123 -31.25 -29.28 9.68
CA ALA A 123 -32.33 -30.06 9.11
C ALA A 123 -32.61 -29.68 7.65
N ASN A 124 -33.29 -30.60 6.92
CA ASN A 124 -33.69 -30.39 5.53
C ASN A 124 -34.50 -29.12 5.35
N GLY A 125 -34.22 -28.37 4.25
CA GLY A 125 -34.92 -27.16 3.85
C GLY A 125 -34.52 -25.90 4.63
N ASN A 126 -33.65 -26.01 5.65
CA ASN A 126 -33.16 -24.86 6.36
C ASN A 126 -32.09 -24.11 5.56
N THR A 127 -32.05 -22.81 5.78
CA THR A 127 -31.00 -21.96 5.22
C THR A 127 -29.82 -21.84 6.17
N VAL A 128 -28.65 -21.64 5.60
CA VAL A 128 -27.40 -21.37 6.34
C VAL A 128 -26.68 -20.18 5.72
N ARG A 129 -25.96 -19.45 6.56
CA ARG A 129 -25.04 -18.40 6.16
C ARG A 129 -23.74 -18.51 6.93
N MET A 130 -22.67 -17.98 6.34
CA MET A 130 -21.33 -17.99 6.93
C MET A 130 -20.91 -16.62 7.38
N GLN A 131 -20.19 -16.54 8.49
CA GLN A 131 -19.40 -15.35 8.85
C GLN A 131 -17.91 -15.63 8.70
N LEU A 132 -17.19 -14.60 8.25
CA LEU A 132 -15.74 -14.63 8.04
C LEU A 132 -15.14 -13.27 8.35
N THR A 133 -13.96 -13.23 8.97
CA THR A 133 -13.21 -11.99 9.20
C THR A 133 -12.22 -11.77 8.04
N SER A 134 -12.26 -10.57 7.44
CA SER A 134 -11.34 -10.17 6.37
C SER A 134 -9.90 -10.05 6.87
N SER A 135 -8.94 -10.06 5.94
CA SER A 135 -7.51 -9.88 6.25
C SER A 135 -7.21 -8.52 6.88
N ALA A 136 -6.14 -8.47 7.68
CA ALA A 136 -5.52 -7.24 8.15
C ALA A 136 -4.70 -6.52 7.05
N SER A 137 -4.39 -7.21 5.95
CA SER A 137 -3.59 -6.69 4.84
C SER A 137 -4.49 -6.27 3.68
N TYR A 138 -4.06 -5.24 2.94
CA TYR A 138 -4.72 -4.80 1.71
C TYR A 138 -4.59 -5.84 0.58
N SER A 139 -5.51 -5.80 -0.38
CA SER A 139 -5.53 -6.65 -1.59
C SER A 139 -5.38 -8.14 -1.29
N THR A 140 -5.88 -8.59 -0.14
CA THR A 140 -5.72 -9.97 0.34
C THR A 140 -7.06 -10.66 0.39
N SER A 141 -7.12 -11.88 -0.17
CA SER A 141 -8.31 -12.73 -0.12
C SER A 141 -8.25 -13.70 1.05
N VAL A 142 -9.36 -13.86 1.73
CA VAL A 142 -9.60 -14.85 2.79
C VAL A 142 -10.81 -15.68 2.39
N ALA A 143 -10.71 -16.99 2.52
CA ALA A 143 -11.79 -17.90 2.20
C ALA A 143 -12.09 -18.83 3.38
N GLY A 144 -13.37 -19.05 3.63
CA GLY A 144 -13.90 -20.08 4.51
C GLY A 144 -14.77 -21.06 3.72
N THR A 145 -14.73 -22.32 4.12
CA THR A 145 -15.53 -23.41 3.52
C THR A 145 -16.45 -24.00 4.57
N ALA A 146 -17.72 -24.12 4.23
CA ALA A 146 -18.65 -24.98 4.95
C ALA A 146 -18.74 -26.34 4.23
N SER A 147 -18.64 -27.43 4.96
CA SER A 147 -18.61 -28.79 4.38
C SER A 147 -19.51 -29.76 5.14
N MET A 148 -20.05 -30.74 4.39
CA MET A 148 -20.86 -31.85 4.88
C MET A 148 -20.74 -33.02 3.90
N ASN A 149 -20.45 -34.26 4.40
CA ASN A 149 -20.47 -35.53 3.63
C ASN A 149 -20.01 -35.38 2.16
N GLY A 150 -18.89 -34.70 1.90
CA GLY A 150 -18.30 -34.58 0.56
C GLY A 150 -18.84 -33.43 -0.29
N ASP A 151 -19.86 -32.69 0.18
CA ASP A 151 -20.29 -31.43 -0.44
C ASP A 151 -19.77 -30.23 0.35
N GLY A 152 -19.53 -29.13 -0.33
CA GLY A 152 -18.99 -27.91 0.29
C GLY A 152 -19.34 -26.63 -0.45
N ALA A 153 -19.44 -25.54 0.29
CA ALA A 153 -19.65 -24.21 -0.26
C ALA A 153 -18.64 -23.21 0.33
N VAL A 154 -18.15 -22.28 -0.49
CA VAL A 154 -17.09 -21.34 -0.14
C VAL A 154 -17.64 -19.93 -0.02
N PHE A 155 -17.13 -19.17 0.97
CA PHE A 155 -17.30 -17.74 1.09
C PHE A 155 -15.94 -17.07 1.01
N THR A 156 -15.78 -16.09 0.10
CA THR A 156 -14.51 -15.41 -0.10
C THR A 156 -14.66 -13.90 0.12
N ILE A 157 -13.73 -13.32 0.84
CA ILE A 157 -13.64 -11.87 1.09
C ILE A 157 -12.29 -11.37 0.60
N THR A 158 -12.29 -10.38 -0.28
CA THR A 158 -11.07 -9.71 -0.72
C THR A 158 -11.05 -8.29 -0.18
N THR A 159 -10.00 -7.92 0.55
CA THR A 159 -9.85 -6.57 1.11
C THR A 159 -9.56 -5.54 0.03
N ARG A 160 -9.93 -4.28 0.29
CA ARG A 160 -9.66 -3.14 -0.59
C ARG A 160 -8.17 -3.00 -0.90
N ALA A 161 -7.86 -2.35 -2.02
CA ALA A 161 -6.49 -1.97 -2.36
C ALA A 161 -5.92 -0.98 -1.34
N ALA A 162 -4.60 -0.97 -1.18
CA ALA A 162 -3.92 0.07 -0.41
C ALA A 162 -4.22 1.45 -1.04
N PRO A 163 -4.35 2.51 -0.21
CA PRO A 163 -4.39 3.86 -0.74
C PRO A 163 -3.18 4.12 -1.64
N ALA A 164 -3.40 4.83 -2.74
CA ALA A 164 -2.28 5.27 -3.57
C ALA A 164 -1.31 6.12 -2.72
N PRO A 165 0.01 6.01 -2.92
CA PRO A 165 0.95 6.96 -2.33
C PRO A 165 0.51 8.39 -2.69
N PRO A 166 0.69 9.37 -1.79
CA PRO A 166 0.47 10.76 -2.15
C PRO A 166 1.32 11.09 -3.39
N PRO A 167 0.82 11.92 -4.31
CA PRO A 167 1.61 12.38 -5.43
C PRO A 167 2.92 12.99 -4.90
N PRO A 168 4.05 12.81 -5.59
CA PRO A 168 5.29 13.49 -5.22
C PRO A 168 4.98 15.01 -5.13
N PRO A 169 5.56 15.71 -4.14
CA PRO A 169 5.43 17.16 -4.07
C PRO A 169 5.88 17.75 -5.42
N PRO A 170 5.25 18.84 -5.87
CA PRO A 170 5.71 19.54 -7.07
C PRO A 170 7.20 19.88 -6.90
N PRO A 171 7.99 19.85 -8.00
CA PRO A 171 9.40 20.20 -7.92
C PRO A 171 9.55 21.58 -7.28
N SER A 172 10.44 21.69 -6.30
CA SER A 172 10.74 22.97 -5.66
C SER A 172 11.29 23.94 -6.70
N PRO A 173 10.89 25.20 -6.68
CA PRO A 173 11.48 26.21 -7.56
C PRO A 173 12.99 26.37 -7.29
N SER A 174 13.73 26.83 -8.28
CA SER A 174 15.18 27.10 -8.18
C SER A 174 15.40 28.47 -7.52
N CYS A 175 15.57 28.51 -6.19
CA CYS A 175 15.53 29.76 -5.43
C CYS A 175 16.66 29.88 -4.42
N LEU A 176 16.99 31.12 -4.08
CA LEU A 176 17.74 31.48 -2.88
C LEU A 176 16.77 31.83 -1.72
N ALA A 177 17.24 31.70 -0.47
CA ALA A 177 16.46 32.22 0.67
C ALA A 177 16.24 33.70 0.56
N ALA A 178 15.06 34.18 0.94
CA ALA A 178 14.64 35.56 0.85
C ALA A 178 15.61 36.55 1.55
N THR A 179 16.33 36.06 2.55
CA THR A 179 17.31 36.82 3.34
C THR A 179 18.72 36.84 2.76
N GLU A 180 18.96 36.13 1.64
CA GLU A 180 20.30 36.14 1.04
C GLU A 180 20.65 37.53 0.50
N PRO A 181 21.88 38.00 0.75
CA PRO A 181 22.29 39.32 0.29
C PRO A 181 22.50 39.35 -1.22
N VAL A 182 22.14 40.44 -1.83
CA VAL A 182 22.36 40.78 -3.24
C VAL A 182 22.82 42.22 -3.37
N PHE A 183 23.71 42.50 -4.32
CA PHE A 183 24.12 43.89 -4.62
C PHE A 183 23.32 44.43 -5.79
N ILE A 184 22.46 45.42 -5.50
CA ILE A 184 21.70 46.14 -6.51
C ILE A 184 22.56 47.32 -7.01
N TYR A 185 22.84 47.33 -8.30
CA TYR A 185 23.69 48.35 -8.92
C TYR A 185 23.07 49.74 -8.78
N GLY A 186 23.85 50.67 -8.25
CA GLY A 186 23.39 52.03 -8.02
C GLY A 186 22.77 52.30 -6.63
N SER A 187 22.43 51.24 -5.86
CA SER A 187 21.94 51.43 -4.48
C SER A 187 23.06 51.76 -3.48
N GLY A 188 24.29 51.30 -3.75
CA GLY A 188 25.45 51.49 -2.88
C GLY A 188 25.44 50.65 -1.59
N ILE A 189 24.42 49.86 -1.35
CA ILE A 189 24.25 49.00 -0.16
C ILE A 189 23.81 47.59 -0.57
N ASP A 190 24.16 46.63 0.27
CA ASP A 190 23.59 45.28 0.17
C ASP A 190 22.12 45.33 0.55
N GLN A 191 21.30 44.64 -0.25
CA GLN A 191 19.90 44.36 0.04
C GLN A 191 19.71 42.87 0.10
N THR A 192 18.52 42.40 0.35
CA THR A 192 18.17 41.00 0.27
C THR A 192 17.56 40.64 -1.08
N VAL A 193 17.61 39.39 -1.49
CA VAL A 193 16.93 38.96 -2.73
C VAL A 193 15.42 39.19 -2.67
N ALA A 194 14.84 39.29 -1.46
CA ALA A 194 13.42 39.62 -1.26
C ALA A 194 13.08 41.05 -1.64
N ASP A 195 14.07 41.98 -1.67
CA ASP A 195 13.90 43.38 -2.00
C ASP A 195 13.98 43.66 -3.51
N LEU A 196 14.38 42.63 -4.30
CA LEU A 196 14.49 42.78 -5.76
C LEU A 196 13.12 42.98 -6.41
N VAL A 197 13.11 43.90 -7.38
CA VAL A 197 11.96 44.17 -8.24
C VAL A 197 12.37 44.19 -9.71
N ALA A 198 11.41 44.00 -10.60
CA ALA A 198 11.65 44.08 -12.04
C ALA A 198 12.23 45.47 -12.41
N GLY A 199 13.32 45.49 -13.19
CA GLY A 199 14.04 46.65 -13.58
C GLY A 199 15.26 46.96 -12.71
N ASP A 200 15.46 46.28 -11.57
CA ASP A 200 16.71 46.38 -10.82
C ASP A 200 17.88 45.82 -11.63
N LYS A 201 19.08 46.38 -11.42
CA LYS A 201 20.32 45.86 -12.01
C LYS A 201 21.16 45.19 -10.94
N VAL A 202 21.54 43.93 -11.21
CA VAL A 202 22.41 43.15 -10.33
C VAL A 202 23.70 42.79 -11.03
N ASN A 203 24.75 42.49 -10.25
CA ASN A 203 25.98 41.96 -10.80
C ASN A 203 25.78 40.58 -11.31
N ALA A 204 26.35 40.28 -12.45
CA ALA A 204 26.31 38.99 -13.15
C ALA A 204 27.70 38.63 -13.72
N PHE A 205 27.83 37.46 -14.24
CA PHE A 205 29.06 37.00 -14.92
C PHE A 205 28.68 36.42 -16.28
N HIS A 206 29.42 36.79 -17.29
CA HIS A 206 29.27 36.24 -18.63
C HIS A 206 30.62 35.73 -19.14
N SER A 207 30.63 34.49 -19.65
CA SER A 207 31.74 33.96 -20.42
C SER A 207 31.25 33.56 -21.81
N PRO A 208 31.96 33.90 -22.88
CA PRO A 208 31.58 33.50 -24.26
C PRO A 208 31.47 32.03 -24.49
N THR A 209 32.07 31.22 -23.61
CA THR A 209 31.99 29.77 -23.67
C THR A 209 30.80 29.17 -22.95
N MET A 210 30.10 29.93 -22.10
CA MET A 210 28.87 29.46 -21.44
C MET A 210 27.76 29.27 -22.46
N ILE A 211 27.01 28.20 -22.28
CA ILE A 211 25.87 27.88 -23.12
C ILE A 211 24.61 28.50 -22.50
N ASP A 212 23.88 29.25 -23.29
CA ASP A 212 22.62 29.87 -22.94
C ASP A 212 21.51 28.86 -22.70
N GLU A 213 20.56 29.16 -21.82
CA GLU A 213 19.38 28.32 -21.48
C GLU A 213 18.51 27.96 -22.68
N SER A 214 18.53 28.72 -23.75
CA SER A 214 17.83 28.38 -24.99
C SER A 214 18.33 27.06 -25.61
N ASN A 215 19.53 26.64 -25.25
CA ASN A 215 20.10 25.35 -25.63
C ASN A 215 19.67 24.29 -24.57
N PRO A 216 18.99 23.19 -24.96
CA PRO A 216 18.56 22.16 -24.02
C PRO A 216 19.69 21.43 -23.28
N ASN A 217 20.93 21.57 -23.72
CA ASN A 217 22.11 20.95 -23.10
C ASN A 217 22.90 21.91 -22.18
N TRP A 218 22.39 23.09 -21.86
CA TRP A 218 23.11 24.09 -21.07
C TRP A 218 23.55 23.56 -19.68
N GLU A 219 22.73 22.72 -19.03
CA GLU A 219 23.08 22.09 -17.73
C GLU A 219 24.30 21.16 -17.82
N SER A 220 24.64 20.66 -19.02
CA SER A 220 25.81 19.79 -19.24
C SER A 220 27.07 20.56 -19.65
N TRP A 221 27.00 21.91 -19.71
CA TRP A 221 28.16 22.72 -20.01
C TRP A 221 29.27 22.55 -18.96
N SER A 222 30.50 22.46 -19.43
CA SER A 222 31.69 22.48 -18.56
C SER A 222 32.90 23.08 -19.28
N ALA A 223 33.79 23.70 -18.52
CA ALA A 223 35.02 24.31 -19.03
C ALA A 223 36.19 24.13 -18.05
N VAL A 224 37.38 23.94 -18.58
CA VAL A 224 38.61 23.89 -17.76
C VAL A 224 38.94 25.27 -17.19
N THR A 225 38.60 26.31 -17.91
CA THR A 225 38.83 27.73 -17.51
C THR A 225 37.64 28.60 -17.94
N ILE A 226 37.39 29.62 -17.19
CA ILE A 226 36.41 30.68 -17.45
C ILE A 226 37.11 32.04 -17.42
N ALA A 227 38.43 32.07 -17.66
CA ALA A 227 39.25 33.28 -17.62
C ALA A 227 38.93 34.30 -18.75
N ASP A 228 38.21 33.88 -19.79
CA ASP A 228 37.65 34.72 -20.83
C ASP A 228 36.35 35.44 -20.42
N GLY A 229 35.81 35.10 -19.28
CA GLY A 229 34.61 35.73 -18.74
C GLY A 229 34.88 37.02 -18.02
N SER A 230 33.84 37.82 -17.84
CA SER A 230 33.88 39.11 -17.14
C SER A 230 32.61 39.35 -16.35
N ASN A 231 32.75 40.11 -15.27
CA ASN A 231 31.61 40.66 -14.53
C ASN A 231 30.86 41.66 -15.40
N VAL A 232 29.57 41.49 -15.46
CA VAL A 232 28.63 42.37 -16.17
C VAL A 232 27.46 42.72 -15.25
N THR A 233 26.51 43.51 -15.73
CA THR A 233 25.23 43.72 -15.04
C THR A 233 24.13 43.11 -15.87
N THR A 234 23.11 42.57 -15.18
CA THR A 234 21.89 42.07 -15.80
C THR A 234 20.67 42.75 -15.17
N ASP A 235 19.60 42.86 -15.95
CA ASP A 235 18.34 43.41 -15.47
C ASP A 235 17.50 42.30 -14.86
N VAL A 236 16.91 42.54 -13.68
CA VAL A 236 15.95 41.61 -13.03
C VAL A 236 14.62 41.74 -13.76
N MET A 237 14.12 40.62 -14.29
CA MET A 237 12.80 40.56 -14.92
C MET A 237 11.69 40.26 -13.91
N ARG A 238 11.98 39.41 -12.95
CA ARG A 238 11.05 38.98 -11.91
C ARG A 238 11.79 38.54 -10.64
N ALA A 239 11.10 38.64 -9.51
CA ALA A 239 11.54 38.10 -8.23
C ALA A 239 10.32 37.53 -7.51
N ASP A 240 9.99 36.27 -7.83
CA ASP A 240 8.79 35.61 -7.32
C ASP A 240 9.10 34.93 -5.99
N GLN A 241 8.25 35.19 -5.00
CA GLN A 241 8.44 34.67 -3.64
C GLN A 241 7.63 33.39 -3.40
N PHE A 242 8.25 32.41 -2.78
CA PHE A 242 7.64 31.12 -2.44
C PHE A 242 7.93 30.72 -0.99
N LEU A 243 7.13 29.83 -0.44
CA LEU A 243 7.38 29.18 0.84
C LEU A 243 7.72 27.71 0.56
N VAL A 244 8.89 27.27 1.00
CA VAL A 244 9.35 25.86 0.84
C VAL A 244 9.59 25.23 2.19
N GLY A 245 9.41 23.91 2.31
CA GLY A 245 9.58 23.15 3.56
C GLY A 245 10.95 22.49 3.70
N ARG A 246 11.86 22.71 2.71
CA ARG A 246 13.18 22.09 2.70
C ARG A 246 14.17 22.90 1.89
N TYR A 247 15.39 23.03 2.39
CA TYR A 247 16.47 23.81 1.75
C TYR A 247 17.84 23.26 2.15
N ILE A 248 18.88 23.71 1.43
CA ILE A 248 20.29 23.39 1.68
C ILE A 248 20.98 24.62 2.23
N VAL A 249 21.82 24.42 3.22
CA VAL A 249 22.74 25.44 3.79
C VAL A 249 24.16 25.10 3.38
N ILE A 250 24.81 26.02 2.69
CA ILE A 250 26.20 25.88 2.21
C ILE A 250 27.11 26.69 3.15
N ASN A 251 28.12 26.05 3.71
CA ASN A 251 29.10 26.64 4.65
C ASN A 251 28.46 27.36 5.85
N GLY A 252 27.22 26.96 6.24
CA GLY A 252 26.48 27.64 7.31
C GLY A 252 26.01 29.06 6.97
N GLN A 253 26.21 29.57 5.74
CA GLN A 253 26.00 30.96 5.37
C GLN A 253 24.96 31.12 4.25
N VAL A 254 25.04 30.42 3.13
CA VAL A 254 24.09 30.53 2.00
C VAL A 254 23.01 29.46 2.07
N LYS A 255 21.77 29.90 1.88
CA LYS A 255 20.58 29.03 1.90
C LYS A 255 19.89 29.05 0.54
N CYS A 256 19.66 27.90 -0.03
CA CYS A 256 19.00 27.75 -1.33
C CYS A 256 18.15 26.47 -1.40
N THR A 257 17.25 26.39 -2.37
CA THR A 257 16.49 25.17 -2.64
C THR A 257 17.35 24.09 -3.27
N GLU A 258 16.95 22.83 -3.17
CA GLU A 258 17.69 21.68 -3.71
C GLU A 258 18.00 21.77 -5.22
N PRO A 259 17.07 22.23 -6.10
CA PRO A 259 17.34 22.37 -7.53
C PRO A 259 18.10 23.64 -7.91
N HIS A 260 18.41 24.53 -6.96
CA HIS A 260 19.11 25.78 -7.26
C HIS A 260 20.49 25.54 -7.88
N MET A 261 20.80 26.28 -8.96
CA MET A 261 21.99 26.07 -9.77
C MET A 261 23.11 27.05 -9.39
N LEU A 262 24.30 26.52 -9.20
CA LEU A 262 25.51 27.25 -8.80
C LEU A 262 26.65 26.94 -9.76
N LEU A 263 27.52 27.89 -10.01
CA LEU A 263 28.77 27.65 -10.77
C LEU A 263 29.81 27.04 -9.84
N VAL A 264 30.19 25.81 -10.14
CA VAL A 264 31.02 24.96 -9.28
C VAL A 264 32.23 24.43 -10.05
N GLN A 265 33.39 24.41 -9.40
CA GLN A 265 34.55 23.68 -9.88
C GLN A 265 34.68 22.33 -9.16
N ARG A 266 34.60 21.26 -9.92
CA ARG A 266 34.84 19.89 -9.44
C ARG A 266 35.80 19.18 -10.40
N GLY A 267 36.81 18.50 -9.87
CA GLY A 267 37.80 17.80 -10.70
C GLY A 267 38.57 18.67 -11.70
N GLY A 268 38.70 19.97 -11.42
CA GLY A 268 39.34 20.94 -12.29
C GLY A 268 38.46 21.52 -13.41
N LEU A 269 37.18 21.16 -13.46
CA LEU A 269 36.20 21.65 -14.44
C LEU A 269 35.16 22.56 -13.75
N TRP A 270 34.93 23.74 -14.30
CA TRP A 270 33.80 24.60 -13.98
C TRP A 270 32.54 24.05 -14.68
N GLN A 271 31.43 23.96 -13.96
CA GLN A 271 30.17 23.44 -14.44
C GLN A 271 28.98 23.95 -13.61
N TRP A 272 27.80 23.92 -14.21
CA TRP A 272 26.58 24.20 -13.48
C TRP A 272 26.18 22.97 -12.66
N MET A 273 25.93 23.18 -11.36
CA MET A 273 25.51 22.09 -10.46
C MET A 273 24.34 22.50 -9.58
N ARG A 274 23.40 21.58 -9.42
CA ARG A 274 22.29 21.78 -8.47
C ARG A 274 22.81 21.65 -7.04
N ALA A 275 22.22 22.45 -6.13
CA ALA A 275 22.63 22.44 -4.73
C ALA A 275 22.59 21.06 -4.07
N ASN A 276 21.63 20.22 -4.45
CA ASN A 276 21.55 18.82 -3.95
C ASN A 276 22.62 17.88 -4.52
N ALA A 277 23.36 18.30 -5.52
CA ALA A 277 24.46 17.53 -6.12
C ALA A 277 25.85 18.01 -5.67
N LEU A 278 25.90 19.03 -4.80
CA LEU A 278 27.17 19.55 -4.26
C LEU A 278 27.81 18.55 -3.32
N GLU A 279 29.13 18.60 -3.25
CA GLU A 279 29.96 17.79 -2.33
C GLU A 279 30.94 18.66 -1.56
N ILE A 280 31.33 18.21 -0.37
CA ILE A 280 32.40 18.87 0.39
C ILE A 280 33.71 18.71 -0.42
N GLY A 281 34.40 19.84 -0.60
CA GLY A 281 35.61 19.93 -1.44
C GLY A 281 35.38 20.49 -2.84
N ASP A 282 34.14 20.67 -3.26
CA ASP A 282 33.80 21.51 -4.43
C ASP A 282 34.19 22.96 -4.16
N ASN A 283 34.35 23.75 -5.21
CA ASN A 283 34.62 25.17 -5.09
C ASN A 283 33.57 25.99 -5.83
N LEU A 284 32.98 26.99 -5.17
CA LEU A 284 32.05 27.96 -5.75
C LEU A 284 32.81 29.12 -6.38
N TYR A 285 32.23 29.75 -7.40
CA TYR A 285 32.81 30.91 -8.04
C TYR A 285 32.37 32.20 -7.34
N GLY A 286 33.35 32.97 -6.85
CA GLY A 286 33.13 34.25 -6.21
C GLY A 286 33.22 35.44 -7.17
N ILE A 287 32.52 36.53 -6.88
CA ILE A 287 32.46 37.79 -7.70
C ILE A 287 33.83 38.38 -8.01
N ASN A 288 34.80 38.16 -7.13
CA ASN A 288 36.20 38.66 -7.30
C ASN A 288 37.08 37.64 -8.07
N GLY A 289 36.49 36.60 -8.68
CA GLY A 289 37.22 35.55 -9.33
C GLY A 289 37.82 34.50 -8.38
N SER A 290 37.49 34.59 -7.09
CA SER A 290 37.98 33.61 -6.10
C SER A 290 37.27 32.28 -6.23
N SER A 291 38.01 31.21 -5.87
CA SER A 291 37.48 29.85 -5.67
C SER A 291 37.17 29.68 -4.19
N ILE A 292 35.93 29.44 -3.83
CA ILE A 292 35.44 29.33 -2.46
C ILE A 292 35.13 27.87 -2.15
N PRO A 293 35.90 27.21 -1.28
CA PRO A 293 35.69 25.81 -1.01
C PRO A 293 34.40 25.56 -0.23
N ILE A 294 33.68 24.51 -0.60
CA ILE A 294 32.56 23.99 0.18
C ILE A 294 33.11 23.14 1.30
N THR A 295 32.91 23.57 2.54
CA THR A 295 33.39 22.89 3.76
C THR A 295 32.29 22.22 4.55
N SER A 296 31.03 22.65 4.36
CA SER A 296 29.87 22.00 4.98
C SER A 296 28.63 22.15 4.10
N LEU A 297 27.79 21.12 4.15
CA LEU A 297 26.48 21.05 3.51
C LEU A 297 25.50 20.49 4.51
N GLU A 298 24.37 21.16 4.72
CA GLU A 298 23.31 20.73 5.60
C GLU A 298 21.96 20.80 4.89
N THR A 299 21.17 19.73 4.98
CA THR A 299 19.79 19.75 4.53
C THR A 299 18.87 20.03 5.71
N VAL A 300 18.12 21.13 5.63
CA VAL A 300 17.19 21.58 6.67
C VAL A 300 15.76 21.33 6.24
N ASN A 301 14.97 20.66 7.09
CA ASN A 301 13.55 20.38 6.86
C ASN A 301 12.68 21.34 7.68
N GLU A 302 12.75 22.61 7.37
CA GLU A 302 11.98 23.69 7.99
C GLU A 302 11.41 24.61 6.91
N GLN A 303 10.35 25.35 7.26
CA GLN A 303 9.79 26.32 6.33
C GLN A 303 10.67 27.55 6.22
N ILE A 304 10.96 27.96 4.99
CA ILE A 304 11.69 29.18 4.69
C ILE A 304 11.07 29.87 3.47
N GLN A 305 11.10 31.20 3.49
CA GLN A 305 10.74 32.01 2.34
C GLN A 305 11.93 32.07 1.37
N VAL A 306 11.67 31.84 0.09
CA VAL A 306 12.67 31.84 -0.99
C VAL A 306 12.22 32.70 -2.14
N VAL A 307 13.17 33.12 -2.97
CA VAL A 307 12.92 33.97 -4.14
C VAL A 307 13.51 33.32 -5.39
N ASP A 308 12.68 33.20 -6.40
CA ASP A 308 13.08 32.84 -7.77
C ASP A 308 13.37 34.12 -8.55
N VAL A 309 14.63 34.36 -8.85
CA VAL A 309 15.09 35.55 -9.57
C VAL A 309 15.21 35.22 -11.04
N GLY A 310 14.51 35.93 -11.90
CA GLY A 310 14.69 35.90 -13.36
C GLY A 310 15.49 37.08 -13.84
N ALA A 311 16.53 36.85 -14.65
CA ALA A 311 17.39 37.87 -15.24
C ALA A 311 17.29 37.87 -16.78
N GLU A 312 17.49 39.00 -17.46
CA GLU A 312 17.17 39.14 -18.88
C GLU A 312 18.39 39.03 -19.80
N THR A 313 19.49 39.72 -19.44
CA THR A 313 20.62 39.88 -20.36
C THR A 313 21.58 38.71 -20.35
N VAL A 314 21.78 38.13 -19.19
CA VAL A 314 22.57 36.90 -18.96
C VAL A 314 21.88 36.07 -17.89
N ASP A 315 21.95 34.78 -18.01
CA ASP A 315 21.25 33.83 -17.14
C ASP A 315 21.95 33.63 -15.78
N THR A 316 22.71 34.62 -15.32
CA THR A 316 23.50 34.50 -14.10
C THR A 316 23.39 35.79 -13.25
N TYR A 317 23.58 35.65 -11.94
CA TYR A 317 23.69 36.80 -11.03
C TYR A 317 24.47 36.43 -9.77
N PHE A 318 25.06 37.43 -9.11
CA PHE A 318 25.76 37.26 -7.85
C PHE A 318 24.84 37.58 -6.68
N ALA A 319 24.56 36.55 -5.86
CA ALA A 319 23.81 36.69 -4.62
C ALA A 319 24.22 35.59 -3.61
N GLY A 320 23.90 35.81 -2.33
CA GLY A 320 24.43 35.00 -1.24
C GLY A 320 25.91 35.26 -1.01
N LYS A 321 26.35 35.30 0.25
CA LYS A 321 27.76 35.54 0.60
C LYS A 321 28.33 34.41 1.42
N ILE A 322 29.55 33.98 1.08
CA ILE A 322 30.40 33.14 1.92
C ILE A 322 31.66 33.96 2.25
N ASP A 323 31.91 34.15 3.53
CA ASP A 323 33.04 34.95 4.04
C ASP A 323 33.11 36.37 3.41
N GLY A 324 31.93 36.99 3.17
CA GLY A 324 31.80 38.32 2.60
C GLY A 324 31.88 38.37 1.06
N VAL A 325 32.12 37.25 0.38
CA VAL A 325 32.21 37.17 -1.08
C VAL A 325 30.90 36.67 -1.66
N TYR A 326 30.30 37.42 -2.61
CA TYR A 326 29.11 36.94 -3.35
C TYR A 326 29.43 35.78 -4.25
N ILE A 327 28.56 34.79 -4.29
CA ILE A 327 28.68 33.60 -5.14
C ILE A 327 27.81 33.71 -6.40
N LEU A 328 28.25 33.05 -7.48
CA LEU A 328 27.56 33.07 -8.77
C LEU A 328 26.46 32.01 -8.81
N ASN A 329 25.27 32.49 -9.12
CA ASN A 329 24.05 31.74 -9.25
C ASN A 329 23.55 31.74 -10.70
N HIS A 330 22.80 30.74 -11.10
CA HIS A 330 22.05 30.73 -12.33
C HIS A 330 20.59 31.08 -12.05
N ASN A 331 19.98 31.89 -12.87
CA ASN A 331 18.55 32.16 -12.83
C ASN A 331 17.85 31.10 -13.67
N LYS A 332 16.92 30.41 -13.11
CA LYS A 332 16.10 29.43 -13.84
C LYS A 332 14.64 29.60 -13.54
#